data_ea0aa45991036abe4a7ead7358f82bba
#
_entry.id   ea0aa45991036abe4a7ead7358f82bba
#
_cell.length_a   1.000
_cell.length_b   1.000
_cell.length_c   1.000
_cell.angle_alpha   90.00
_cell.angle_beta   90.00
_cell.angle_gamma   90.00
#
_symmetry.space_group_name_H-M   'P 1'
#
loop_
_entity.id
_entity.type
_entity.pdbx_description
1 polymer ?
#
loop_
_entity_poly.entity_id
_entity_poly.type
_entity_poly.pdbx_seq_one_letter_code
_entity_poly.pdbx_strand_id
1 'polypeptide(L)'
;MLENEKYYGTYIYNRENGKRKKNRVLLEHFDEVRNETAIPAIITKAQFDKVRAILEARKSCRPHQNANPEYFLTGFVQCKSCGSSMSGMANSGGRGNGRIRSYACPNHGSRRDKVCKTKKVNAVYLETVVKKVLTDEVNAYLYATNAKDTVFSLLKKRTLNEAKSTQQHIDRLEDHINGLINQLANTGNKAIAERCEAKASESIGYQEQHKTRLAELNTLLSRIDEIEAKFKAKTTELMVDDLFTSNEFARELVGIFIEKIIVDDTNDDIEIILKK
;
A
#
# COMPACT_ATOMS: atom_id res chain seq x y z
N MET A 1 13.29 -9.42 9.80
CA MET A 1 13.15 -10.84 10.17
C MET A 1 13.30 -11.72 8.92
N LEU A 2 12.48 -11.62 7.91
CA LEU A 2 12.52 -12.46 6.68
C LEU A 2 13.76 -12.29 5.79
N GLU A 3 14.59 -11.28 6.00
CA GLU A 3 15.85 -11.03 5.27
C GLU A 3 17.09 -11.58 6.02
N ASN A 4 16.90 -12.29 7.13
CA ASN A 4 18.01 -12.78 7.93
C ASN A 4 18.49 -14.15 7.41
N GLU A 5 19.73 -14.21 6.96
CA GLU A 5 20.36 -15.39 6.36
C GLU A 5 20.50 -16.58 7.32
N LYS A 6 20.38 -16.34 8.62
CA LYS A 6 20.40 -17.41 9.64
C LYS A 6 19.29 -18.46 9.43
N TYR A 7 18.17 -18.08 8.81
CA TYR A 7 17.06 -19.02 8.59
C TYR A 7 17.38 -20.15 7.61
N TYR A 8 18.30 -19.93 6.66
CA TYR A 8 18.79 -21.00 5.80
C TYR A 8 20.18 -21.55 6.21
N GLY A 9 20.61 -21.25 7.44
CA GLY A 9 21.79 -21.87 8.04
C GLY A 9 23.08 -21.07 7.94
N THR A 10 23.08 -19.88 7.29
CA THR A 10 24.29 -19.07 7.16
C THR A 10 24.42 -18.07 8.30
N TYR A 11 25.55 -18.09 8.98
CA TYR A 11 25.89 -17.10 10.00
C TYR A 11 26.97 -16.16 9.49
N ILE A 12 26.71 -14.85 9.60
CA ILE A 12 27.66 -13.81 9.15
C ILE A 12 28.22 -13.09 10.36
N TYR A 13 29.54 -13.06 10.45
CA TYR A 13 30.30 -12.33 11.46
C TYR A 13 30.84 -11.02 10.87
N ASN A 14 31.13 -10.05 11.72
CA ASN A 14 31.75 -8.77 11.38
C ASN A 14 31.01 -7.95 10.31
N ARG A 15 29.67 -8.03 10.30
CA ARG A 15 28.85 -7.23 9.37
C ARG A 15 28.81 -5.75 9.71
N GLU A 16 29.05 -5.42 10.99
CA GLU A 16 29.05 -4.04 11.50
C GLU A 16 30.25 -3.83 12.41
N ASN A 17 30.85 -2.62 12.35
CA ASN A 17 31.84 -2.27 13.33
C ASN A 17 31.21 -2.13 14.72
N GLY A 18 31.86 -2.62 15.76
CA GLY A 18 31.35 -2.66 17.14
C GLY A 18 31.16 -1.31 17.84
N LYS A 19 31.19 -0.17 17.10
CA LYS A 19 31.01 1.16 17.66
C LYS A 19 29.55 1.42 18.08
N ARG A 20 29.35 2.30 19.07
CA ARG A 20 28.05 2.64 19.65
C ARG A 20 27.01 3.00 18.57
N LYS A 21 25.73 2.68 18.83
CA LYS A 21 24.57 2.76 17.91
C LYS A 21 24.49 3.99 16.96
N LYS A 22 25.09 5.13 17.32
CA LYS A 22 25.08 6.36 16.50
C LYS A 22 26.09 6.36 15.34
N ASN A 23 27.13 5.53 15.42
CA ASN A 23 28.26 5.50 14.48
C ASN A 23 28.52 4.10 13.91
N ARG A 24 27.52 3.22 13.88
CA ARG A 24 27.63 1.93 13.23
C ARG A 24 27.69 2.13 11.72
N VAL A 25 28.79 1.71 11.13
CA VAL A 25 28.99 1.67 9.67
C VAL A 25 29.04 0.20 9.30
N LEU A 26 28.36 -0.16 8.22
CA LEU A 26 28.51 -1.49 7.61
C LEU A 26 29.95 -1.67 7.17
N LEU A 27 30.57 -2.78 7.54
CA LEU A 27 31.90 -3.12 7.07
C LEU A 27 31.86 -3.45 5.57
N GLU A 28 32.96 -3.19 4.87
CA GLU A 28 33.09 -3.62 3.48
C GLU A 28 33.08 -5.15 3.39
N HIS A 29 32.65 -5.70 2.27
CA HIS A 29 32.32 -7.13 2.11
C HIS A 29 33.49 -8.09 2.40
N PHE A 30 34.73 -7.63 2.28
CA PHE A 30 35.90 -8.47 2.56
C PHE A 30 36.16 -8.72 4.07
N ASP A 31 35.52 -7.96 4.96
CA ASP A 31 35.56 -8.15 6.41
C ASP A 31 34.47 -9.09 6.92
N GLU A 32 33.51 -9.46 6.08
CA GLU A 32 32.48 -10.42 6.45
C GLU A 32 33.00 -11.86 6.41
N VAL A 33 32.87 -12.56 7.54
CA VAL A 33 33.13 -14.00 7.60
C VAL A 33 31.79 -14.74 7.56
N ARG A 34 31.57 -15.52 6.50
CA ARG A 34 30.38 -16.34 6.30
C ARG A 34 30.64 -17.77 6.72
N ASN A 35 29.83 -18.29 7.62
CA ASN A 35 29.85 -19.69 8.02
C ASN A 35 28.51 -20.34 7.67
N GLU A 36 28.50 -21.25 6.72
CA GLU A 36 27.30 -21.90 6.18
C GLU A 36 26.85 -23.11 7.01
N THR A 37 27.69 -23.57 7.95
CA THR A 37 27.42 -24.77 8.77
C THR A 37 27.22 -24.46 10.24
N ALA A 38 27.29 -23.20 10.65
CA ALA A 38 27.25 -22.78 12.05
C ALA A 38 25.89 -22.96 12.73
N ILE A 39 24.81 -22.97 11.95
CA ILE A 39 23.44 -23.05 12.47
C ILE A 39 22.62 -23.99 11.57
N PRO A 40 21.79 -24.89 12.18
CA PRO A 40 20.90 -25.72 11.37
C PRO A 40 19.88 -24.85 10.59
N ALA A 41 19.73 -25.15 9.31
CA ALA A 41 18.77 -24.45 8.45
C ALA A 41 17.33 -24.81 8.85
N ILE A 42 16.49 -23.80 9.01
CA ILE A 42 15.05 -23.93 9.29
C ILE A 42 14.26 -24.00 7.99
N ILE A 43 14.73 -23.26 6.96
CA ILE A 43 14.14 -23.22 5.60
C ILE A 43 15.23 -23.49 4.56
N THR A 44 14.82 -23.92 3.38
CA THR A 44 15.77 -24.10 2.26
C THR A 44 16.18 -22.75 1.68
N LYS A 45 17.38 -22.67 1.10
CA LYS A 45 17.86 -21.47 0.41
C LYS A 45 16.90 -21.04 -0.71
N ALA A 46 16.34 -21.98 -1.46
CA ALA A 46 15.36 -21.69 -2.52
C ALA A 46 14.08 -21.01 -1.97
N GLN A 47 13.61 -21.44 -0.81
CA GLN A 47 12.47 -20.77 -0.15
C GLN A 47 12.82 -19.36 0.31
N PHE A 48 14.02 -19.17 0.88
CA PHE A 48 14.53 -17.86 1.29
C PHE A 48 14.64 -16.90 0.11
N ASP A 49 15.25 -17.34 -1.00
CA ASP A 49 15.44 -16.53 -2.20
C ASP A 49 14.09 -16.17 -2.84
N LYS A 50 13.12 -17.08 -2.86
CA LYS A 50 11.75 -16.82 -3.31
C LYS A 50 11.07 -15.74 -2.45
N VAL A 51 11.19 -15.83 -1.14
CA VAL A 51 10.64 -14.82 -0.22
C VAL A 51 11.33 -13.46 -0.43
N ARG A 52 12.63 -13.46 -0.60
CA ARG A 52 13.42 -12.24 -0.86
C ARG A 52 12.99 -11.56 -2.17
N ALA A 53 12.84 -12.32 -3.24
CA ALA A 53 12.34 -11.81 -4.52
C ALA A 53 10.93 -11.18 -4.39
N ILE A 54 10.03 -11.82 -3.63
CA ILE A 54 8.70 -11.27 -3.34
C ILE A 54 8.79 -9.97 -2.52
N LEU A 55 9.68 -9.91 -1.54
CA LEU A 55 9.88 -8.71 -0.72
C LEU A 55 10.45 -7.55 -1.54
N GLU A 56 11.40 -7.82 -2.44
CA GLU A 56 11.98 -6.82 -3.33
C GLU A 56 10.94 -6.30 -4.34
N ALA A 57 10.18 -7.19 -4.96
CA ALA A 57 9.07 -6.80 -5.83
C ALA A 57 8.02 -5.95 -5.09
N ARG A 58 7.76 -6.23 -3.81
CA ARG A 58 6.88 -5.42 -2.97
C ARG A 58 7.48 -4.08 -2.54
N LYS A 59 8.80 -3.93 -2.48
CA LYS A 59 9.45 -2.64 -2.16
C LYS A 59 9.21 -1.61 -3.26
N SER A 60 9.13 -2.02 -4.51
CA SER A 60 8.95 -1.13 -5.66
C SER A 60 7.51 -0.62 -5.84
N CYS A 61 6.50 -1.36 -5.38
CA CYS A 61 5.09 -1.05 -5.60
C CYS A 61 4.23 -1.40 -4.37
N ARG A 62 4.39 -0.67 -3.27
CA ARG A 62 3.41 -0.76 -2.17
C ARG A 62 2.34 0.31 -2.33
N PRO A 63 1.10 -0.06 -2.70
CA PRO A 63 -0.02 0.76 -2.32
C PRO A 63 -0.03 0.77 -0.79
N HIS A 64 0.29 1.92 -0.21
CA HIS A 64 0.29 2.10 1.24
C HIS A 64 -1.13 1.79 1.74
N GLN A 65 -1.31 0.74 2.54
CA GLN A 65 -2.60 0.40 3.15
C GLN A 65 -3.15 1.53 4.02
N ASN A 66 -2.27 2.42 4.50
CA ASN A 66 -2.59 3.61 5.30
C ASN A 66 -2.41 4.90 4.49
N ALA A 67 -2.55 4.88 3.15
CA ALA A 67 -2.51 6.10 2.38
C ALA A 67 -3.72 6.95 2.74
N ASN A 68 -3.48 8.24 3.06
CA ASN A 68 -4.57 9.19 3.24
C ASN A 68 -5.48 9.14 1.99
N PRO A 69 -6.78 8.87 2.14
CA PRO A 69 -7.72 8.74 1.02
C PRO A 69 -7.75 9.96 0.09
N GLU A 70 -7.30 11.13 0.56
CA GLU A 70 -7.14 12.32 -0.28
C GLU A 70 -6.10 12.16 -1.40
N TYR A 71 -5.19 11.18 -1.34
CA TYR A 71 -4.06 11.00 -2.26
C TYR A 71 -4.09 9.61 -2.89
N PHE A 72 -5.01 9.37 -3.81
CA PHE A 72 -5.24 8.05 -4.38
C PHE A 72 -4.07 7.49 -5.23
N LEU A 73 -3.12 8.33 -5.65
CA LEU A 73 -1.93 7.90 -6.38
C LEU A 73 -0.75 7.52 -5.48
N THR A 74 -0.88 7.63 -4.15
CA THR A 74 0.20 7.26 -3.22
C THR A 74 0.58 5.80 -3.39
N GLY A 75 1.88 5.53 -3.59
CA GLY A 75 2.43 4.20 -3.84
C GLY A 75 2.60 3.87 -5.34
N PHE A 76 1.98 4.63 -6.24
CA PHE A 76 2.16 4.48 -7.69
C PHE A 76 3.12 5.51 -8.27
N VAL A 77 3.27 6.67 -7.62
CA VAL A 77 4.14 7.75 -8.10
C VAL A 77 5.57 7.51 -7.66
N GLN A 78 6.51 7.54 -8.63
CA GLN A 78 7.94 7.39 -8.40
C GLN A 78 8.71 8.61 -8.91
N CYS A 79 9.73 8.99 -8.16
CA CYS A 79 10.66 10.04 -8.55
C CYS A 79 11.64 9.51 -9.61
N LYS A 80 11.72 10.13 -10.77
CA LYS A 80 12.66 9.74 -11.83
C LYS A 80 14.12 9.85 -11.39
N SER A 81 14.46 10.90 -10.63
CA SER A 81 15.84 11.18 -10.23
C SER A 81 16.43 10.18 -9.23
N CYS A 82 15.61 9.60 -8.33
CA CYS A 82 16.12 8.71 -7.28
C CYS A 82 15.33 7.39 -7.12
N GLY A 83 14.32 7.14 -7.95
CA GLY A 83 13.51 5.92 -7.93
C GLY A 83 12.62 5.75 -6.70
N SER A 84 12.65 6.69 -5.74
CA SER A 84 11.85 6.55 -4.51
C SER A 84 10.38 6.82 -4.75
N SER A 85 9.51 6.08 -4.06
CA SER A 85 8.07 6.34 -4.08
C SER A 85 7.76 7.70 -3.45
N MET A 86 6.96 8.50 -4.16
CA MET A 86 6.52 9.81 -3.70
C MET A 86 5.26 9.66 -2.83
N SER A 87 5.16 10.49 -1.80
CA SER A 87 4.01 10.49 -0.88
C SER A 87 3.23 11.78 -0.96
N GLY A 88 1.91 11.67 -0.72
CA GLY A 88 1.04 12.82 -0.62
C GLY A 88 1.34 13.67 0.62
N MET A 89 1.39 14.98 0.45
CA MET A 89 1.53 15.94 1.54
C MET A 89 0.72 17.21 1.28
N ALA A 90 0.22 17.80 2.36
CA ALA A 90 -0.44 19.09 2.31
C ALA A 90 0.49 20.17 2.88
N ASN A 91 0.66 21.26 2.15
CA ASN A 91 1.37 22.44 2.60
C ASN A 91 0.39 23.59 2.78
N SER A 92 0.71 24.49 3.71
CA SER A 92 -0.03 25.75 3.80
C SER A 92 0.22 26.57 2.53
N GLY A 93 -0.83 27.05 1.89
CA GLY A 93 -0.75 27.89 0.68
C GLY A 93 -0.31 29.33 0.95
N GLY A 94 0.04 29.69 2.19
CA GLY A 94 0.35 31.06 2.60
C GLY A 94 -0.88 31.99 2.57
N ARG A 95 -0.85 33.10 3.30
CA ARG A 95 -1.83 34.19 3.33
C ARG A 95 -3.21 33.92 2.69
N GLY A 96 -3.98 32.97 3.27
CA GLY A 96 -5.38 32.74 2.86
C GLY A 96 -5.62 31.73 1.74
N ASN A 97 -4.59 31.16 1.13
CA ASN A 97 -4.73 30.22 -0.03
C ASN A 97 -4.99 28.76 0.37
N GLY A 98 -5.47 28.47 1.57
CA GLY A 98 -5.86 27.13 1.96
C GLY A 98 -4.69 26.12 1.99
N ARG A 99 -5.01 24.83 1.87
CA ARG A 99 -4.03 23.73 1.81
C ARG A 99 -3.75 23.35 0.36
N ILE A 100 -2.48 23.42 -0.05
CA ILE A 100 -2.04 22.93 -1.36
C ILE A 100 -1.60 21.48 -1.21
N ARG A 101 -2.29 20.57 -1.91
CA ARG A 101 -1.96 19.16 -1.97
C ARG A 101 -0.86 18.92 -3.01
N SER A 102 0.14 18.11 -2.66
CA SER A 102 1.25 17.78 -3.55
C SER A 102 1.73 16.36 -3.31
N TYR A 103 2.35 15.75 -4.31
CA TYR A 103 3.18 14.57 -4.16
C TYR A 103 4.64 14.99 -4.04
N ALA A 104 5.35 14.48 -3.04
CA ALA A 104 6.73 14.86 -2.77
C ALA A 104 7.64 13.64 -2.62
N CYS A 105 8.85 13.77 -3.14
CA CYS A 105 9.88 12.78 -2.94
C CYS A 105 10.40 12.83 -1.49
N PRO A 106 10.45 11.70 -0.77
CA PRO A 106 10.95 11.67 0.61
C PRO A 106 12.44 11.99 0.71
N ASN A 107 13.18 11.85 -0.40
CA ASN A 107 14.61 12.16 -0.48
C ASN A 107 14.90 13.60 -0.91
N HIS A 108 13.88 14.44 -1.07
CA HIS A 108 14.04 15.86 -1.36
C HIS A 108 14.45 16.64 -0.10
N GLY A 109 15.45 17.50 -0.24
CA GLY A 109 15.85 18.48 0.77
C GLY A 109 17.21 18.22 1.42
N SER A 110 17.73 19.26 2.07
CA SER A 110 19.08 19.38 2.61
C SER A 110 19.32 18.71 3.97
N ARG A 111 18.36 17.97 4.52
CA ARG A 111 18.55 17.29 5.80
C ARG A 111 19.07 15.87 5.57
N ARG A 112 20.30 15.59 6.05
CA ARG A 112 20.97 14.28 6.07
C ARG A 112 21.25 13.71 4.68
N ASP A 113 22.18 14.31 3.94
CA ASP A 113 22.72 13.78 2.67
C ASP A 113 21.65 13.38 1.62
N LYS A 114 20.49 14.02 1.66
CA LYS A 114 19.43 13.79 0.69
C LYS A 114 19.79 14.44 -0.64
N VAL A 115 20.09 13.61 -1.61
CA VAL A 115 20.68 13.99 -2.89
C VAL A 115 19.63 14.35 -3.94
N CYS A 116 18.33 14.11 -3.67
CA CYS A 116 17.30 14.33 -4.66
C CYS A 116 16.86 15.80 -4.72
N LYS A 117 16.93 16.38 -5.91
CA LYS A 117 16.54 17.76 -6.21
C LYS A 117 15.10 17.89 -6.74
N THR A 118 14.39 16.77 -6.91
CA THR A 118 13.04 16.73 -7.48
C THR A 118 12.08 17.57 -6.65
N LYS A 119 11.43 18.54 -7.29
CA LYS A 119 10.41 19.38 -6.66
C LYS A 119 9.15 18.58 -6.34
N LYS A 120 8.22 19.23 -5.65
CA LYS A 120 6.90 18.69 -5.38
C LYS A 120 6.02 18.87 -6.60
N VAL A 121 5.21 17.86 -6.91
CA VAL A 121 4.23 17.94 -7.99
C VAL A 121 2.87 18.23 -7.41
N ASN A 122 2.13 19.16 -8.02
CA ASN A 122 0.77 19.47 -7.61
C ASN A 122 -0.13 18.24 -7.76
N ALA A 123 -0.80 17.85 -6.65
CA ALA A 123 -1.63 16.65 -6.65
C ALA A 123 -2.82 16.78 -7.60
N VAL A 124 -3.49 17.93 -7.63
CA VAL A 124 -4.66 18.16 -8.50
C VAL A 124 -4.27 18.00 -9.97
N TYR A 125 -3.15 18.59 -10.37
CA TYR A 125 -2.64 18.47 -11.74
C TYR A 125 -2.35 17.01 -12.13
N LEU A 126 -1.53 16.34 -11.31
CA LEU A 126 -1.15 14.94 -11.56
C LEU A 126 -2.37 14.01 -11.58
N GLU A 127 -3.26 14.18 -10.63
CA GLU A 127 -4.49 13.40 -10.52
C GLU A 127 -5.41 13.62 -11.74
N THR A 128 -5.49 14.85 -12.26
CA THR A 128 -6.29 15.16 -13.46
C THR A 128 -5.70 14.50 -14.72
N VAL A 129 -4.39 14.55 -14.90
CA VAL A 129 -3.71 13.89 -16.03
C VAL A 129 -3.94 12.38 -15.97
N VAL A 130 -3.74 11.77 -14.80
CA VAL A 130 -3.93 10.32 -14.61
C VAL A 130 -5.39 9.92 -14.84
N LYS A 131 -6.35 10.68 -14.33
CA LYS A 131 -7.78 10.42 -14.56
C LYS A 131 -8.12 10.41 -16.04
N LYS A 132 -7.61 11.37 -16.80
CA LYS A 132 -7.85 11.44 -18.25
C LYS A 132 -7.28 10.21 -18.96
N VAL A 133 -6.01 9.90 -18.74
CA VAL A 133 -5.36 8.72 -19.35
C VAL A 133 -6.09 7.43 -18.99
N LEU A 134 -6.49 7.25 -17.72
CA LEU A 134 -7.26 6.09 -17.31
C LEU A 134 -8.62 5.99 -17.99
N THR A 135 -9.31 7.12 -18.16
CA THR A 135 -10.60 7.13 -18.88
C THR A 135 -10.42 6.69 -20.32
N ASP A 136 -9.40 7.22 -21.00
CA ASP A 136 -9.10 6.86 -22.38
C ASP A 136 -8.73 5.36 -22.49
N GLU A 137 -7.91 4.84 -21.57
CA GLU A 137 -7.54 3.42 -21.53
C GLU A 137 -8.72 2.49 -21.21
N VAL A 138 -9.56 2.87 -20.24
CA VAL A 138 -10.78 2.10 -19.93
C VAL A 138 -11.69 2.06 -21.13
N ASN A 139 -11.92 3.18 -21.80
CA ASN A 139 -12.74 3.23 -23.01
C ASN A 139 -12.13 2.39 -24.14
N ALA A 140 -10.82 2.52 -24.41
CA ALA A 140 -10.13 1.72 -25.41
C ALA A 140 -10.24 0.22 -25.12
N TYR A 141 -10.04 -0.18 -23.87
CA TYR A 141 -10.19 -1.57 -23.45
C TYR A 141 -11.61 -2.11 -23.64
N LEU A 142 -12.61 -1.30 -23.31
CA LEU A 142 -14.02 -1.65 -23.45
C LEU A 142 -14.45 -1.77 -24.93
N TYR A 143 -13.85 -0.97 -25.82
CA TYR A 143 -14.12 -1.07 -27.27
C TYR A 143 -13.40 -2.24 -27.93
N ALA A 144 -12.14 -2.51 -27.53
CA ALA A 144 -11.31 -3.51 -28.19
C ALA A 144 -11.74 -4.97 -27.92
N THR A 145 -12.34 -5.24 -26.78
CA THR A 145 -12.49 -6.64 -26.31
C THR A 145 -13.91 -7.04 -26.23
N ASN A 146 -14.98 -6.61 -26.60
CA ASN A 146 -16.33 -7.13 -26.19
C ASN A 146 -16.40 -7.59 -24.72
N ALA A 147 -15.32 -7.33 -23.96
CA ALA A 147 -15.06 -7.78 -22.61
C ALA A 147 -15.57 -6.79 -21.58
N LYS A 148 -16.75 -6.21 -21.84
CA LYS A 148 -17.45 -5.27 -20.94
C LYS A 148 -17.57 -5.84 -19.52
N ASP A 149 -17.65 -7.15 -19.41
CA ASP A 149 -17.79 -7.83 -18.12
C ASP A 149 -16.44 -8.03 -17.38
N THR A 150 -15.29 -7.91 -18.05
CA THR A 150 -14.01 -8.31 -17.45
C THR A 150 -13.46 -7.29 -16.45
N VAL A 151 -13.53 -5.98 -16.75
CA VAL A 151 -13.01 -4.94 -15.83
C VAL A 151 -13.86 -4.88 -14.56
N PHE A 152 -15.17 -4.84 -14.73
CA PHE A 152 -16.09 -4.82 -13.60
C PHE A 152 -16.03 -6.10 -12.78
N SER A 153 -15.87 -7.27 -13.43
CA SER A 153 -15.68 -8.55 -12.75
C SER A 153 -14.37 -8.62 -11.97
N LEU A 154 -13.28 -8.06 -12.49
CA LEU A 154 -12.00 -7.96 -11.79
C LEU A 154 -12.09 -7.03 -10.57
N LEU A 155 -12.71 -5.86 -10.74
CA LEU A 155 -12.97 -4.93 -9.64
C LEU A 155 -13.79 -5.59 -8.54
N LYS A 156 -14.93 -6.19 -8.90
CA LYS A 156 -15.80 -6.91 -7.97
C LYS A 156 -15.06 -8.04 -7.26
N LYS A 157 -14.35 -8.87 -8.00
CA LYS A 157 -13.58 -10.00 -7.44
C LYS A 157 -12.55 -9.52 -6.42
N ARG A 158 -11.84 -8.43 -6.71
CA ARG A 158 -10.83 -7.87 -5.82
C ARG A 158 -11.47 -7.30 -4.55
N THR A 159 -12.50 -6.47 -4.69
CA THR A 159 -13.23 -5.88 -3.56
C THR A 159 -13.91 -6.95 -2.70
N LEU A 160 -14.51 -7.98 -3.32
CA LEU A 160 -15.09 -9.12 -2.61
C LEU A 160 -14.05 -9.94 -1.83
N ASN A 161 -12.85 -10.13 -2.39
CA ASN A 161 -11.79 -10.84 -1.68
C ASN A 161 -11.30 -10.05 -0.47
N GLU A 162 -11.20 -8.72 -0.60
CA GLU A 162 -10.85 -7.85 0.53
C GLU A 162 -11.95 -7.85 1.59
N ALA A 163 -13.22 -7.76 1.19
CA ALA A 163 -14.36 -7.84 2.10
C ALA A 163 -14.40 -9.18 2.87
N LYS A 164 -14.18 -10.30 2.18
CA LYS A 164 -14.08 -11.63 2.81
C LYS A 164 -12.92 -11.71 3.80
N SER A 165 -11.75 -11.20 3.44
CA SER A 165 -10.60 -11.17 4.34
C SER A 165 -10.88 -10.30 5.57
N THR A 166 -11.51 -9.15 5.40
CA THR A 166 -11.90 -8.26 6.49
C THR A 166 -12.93 -8.91 7.41
N GLN A 167 -13.93 -9.62 6.85
CA GLN A 167 -14.89 -10.38 7.64
C GLN A 167 -14.20 -11.47 8.46
N GLN A 168 -13.29 -12.24 7.88
CA GLN A 168 -12.52 -13.25 8.60
C GLN A 168 -11.68 -12.66 9.75
N HIS A 169 -11.18 -11.42 9.60
CA HIS A 169 -10.50 -10.73 10.70
C HIS A 169 -11.47 -10.34 11.82
N ILE A 170 -12.67 -9.89 11.48
CA ILE A 170 -13.72 -9.58 12.47
C ILE A 170 -14.08 -10.84 13.26
N ASP A 171 -14.31 -11.96 12.57
CA ASP A 171 -14.68 -13.24 13.21
C ASP A 171 -13.58 -13.72 14.18
N ARG A 172 -12.30 -13.63 13.75
CA ARG A 172 -11.17 -13.99 14.64
C ARG A 172 -11.03 -13.08 15.85
N LEU A 173 -11.29 -11.79 15.69
CA LEU A 173 -11.29 -10.85 16.81
C LEU A 173 -12.44 -11.13 17.77
N GLU A 174 -13.61 -11.52 17.26
CA GLU A 174 -14.76 -11.92 18.08
C GLU A 174 -14.46 -13.17 18.90
N ASP A 175 -13.89 -14.21 18.28
CA ASP A 175 -13.43 -15.41 18.98
C ASP A 175 -12.40 -15.09 20.06
N HIS A 176 -11.45 -14.19 19.75
CA HIS A 176 -10.45 -13.74 20.72
C HIS A 176 -11.06 -12.98 21.89
N ILE A 177 -12.00 -12.06 21.63
CA ILE A 177 -12.72 -11.30 22.67
C ILE A 177 -13.51 -12.27 23.58
N ASN A 178 -14.23 -13.22 22.97
CA ASN A 178 -14.97 -14.24 23.71
C ASN A 178 -14.05 -15.11 24.59
N GLY A 179 -12.86 -15.46 24.08
CA GLY A 179 -11.83 -16.16 24.85
C GLY A 179 -11.35 -15.35 26.06
N LEU A 180 -11.11 -14.05 25.89
CA LEU A 180 -10.70 -13.15 26.98
C LEU A 180 -11.83 -12.98 28.04
N ILE A 181 -13.08 -12.86 27.60
CA ILE A 181 -14.24 -12.78 28.50
C ILE A 181 -14.37 -14.06 29.33
N ASN A 182 -14.21 -15.22 28.72
CA ASN A 182 -14.23 -16.50 29.43
C ASN A 182 -13.09 -16.63 30.43
N GLN A 183 -11.88 -16.16 30.10
CA GLN A 183 -10.75 -16.11 31.03
C GLN A 183 -11.03 -15.16 32.20
N LEU A 184 -11.64 -13.99 31.92
CA LEU A 184 -12.05 -13.04 32.93
C LEU A 184 -13.05 -13.65 33.92
N ALA A 185 -14.06 -14.38 33.42
CA ALA A 185 -15.08 -15.01 34.24
C ALA A 185 -14.51 -16.12 35.15
N ASN A 186 -13.42 -16.78 34.73
CA ASN A 186 -12.83 -17.92 35.46
C ASN A 186 -11.60 -17.54 36.30
N THR A 187 -11.16 -16.27 36.31
CA THR A 187 -9.96 -15.87 37.05
C THR A 187 -10.35 -15.20 38.37
N GLY A 188 -9.77 -15.70 39.49
CA GLY A 188 -9.85 -15.03 40.79
C GLY A 188 -8.71 -14.02 41.04
N ASN A 189 -7.81 -13.84 40.07
CA ASN A 189 -6.64 -12.95 40.21
C ASN A 189 -6.92 -11.59 39.57
N LYS A 190 -6.97 -10.55 40.42
CA LYS A 190 -7.27 -9.19 40.00
C LYS A 190 -6.32 -8.65 38.91
N ALA A 191 -5.02 -8.92 39.00
CA ALA A 191 -4.04 -8.45 38.01
C ALA A 191 -4.22 -9.11 36.65
N ILE A 192 -4.68 -10.37 36.60
CA ILE A 192 -5.01 -11.06 35.35
C ILE A 192 -6.29 -10.50 34.78
N ALA A 193 -7.31 -10.25 35.61
CA ALA A 193 -8.58 -9.64 35.20
C ALA A 193 -8.36 -8.28 34.52
N GLU A 194 -7.62 -7.36 35.14
CA GLU A 194 -7.29 -6.06 34.59
C GLU A 194 -6.58 -6.15 33.21
N ARG A 195 -5.68 -7.14 33.05
CA ARG A 195 -5.00 -7.36 31.76
C ARG A 195 -5.93 -7.93 30.70
N CYS A 196 -6.86 -8.79 31.05
CA CYS A 196 -7.86 -9.33 30.13
C CYS A 196 -8.82 -8.23 29.68
N GLU A 197 -9.28 -7.36 30.58
CA GLU A 197 -10.14 -6.22 30.26
C GLU A 197 -9.44 -5.23 29.30
N ALA A 198 -8.19 -4.87 29.58
CA ALA A 198 -7.42 -3.98 28.71
C ALA A 198 -7.27 -4.55 27.30
N LYS A 199 -6.91 -5.84 27.17
CA LYS A 199 -6.80 -6.52 25.88
C LYS A 199 -8.13 -6.67 25.15
N ALA A 200 -9.21 -6.95 25.88
CA ALA A 200 -10.55 -7.05 25.30
C ALA A 200 -10.98 -5.68 24.73
N SER A 201 -10.76 -4.60 25.48
CA SER A 201 -11.05 -3.24 25.02
C SER A 201 -10.26 -2.84 23.76
N GLU A 202 -8.97 -3.19 23.71
CA GLU A 202 -8.13 -2.96 22.53
C GLU A 202 -8.66 -3.76 21.32
N SER A 203 -9.00 -5.05 21.51
CA SER A 203 -9.53 -5.91 20.45
C SER A 203 -10.88 -5.44 19.94
N ILE A 204 -11.75 -4.91 20.81
CA ILE A 204 -13.02 -4.27 20.42
C ILE A 204 -12.76 -3.05 19.53
N GLY A 205 -11.79 -2.22 19.88
CA GLY A 205 -11.40 -1.07 19.06
C GLY A 205 -10.96 -1.47 17.65
N TYR A 206 -10.15 -2.51 17.51
CA TYR A 206 -9.78 -3.07 16.20
C TYR A 206 -10.99 -3.68 15.47
N GLN A 207 -11.87 -4.36 16.16
CA GLN A 207 -13.09 -4.93 15.55
C GLN A 207 -13.97 -3.83 14.93
N GLU A 208 -14.17 -2.71 15.63
CA GLU A 208 -14.95 -1.58 15.11
C GLU A 208 -14.31 -0.93 13.88
N GLN A 209 -12.96 -0.81 13.85
CA GLN A 209 -12.25 -0.34 12.66
C GLN A 209 -12.47 -1.27 11.46
N HIS A 210 -12.41 -2.58 11.66
CA HIS A 210 -12.66 -3.55 10.59
C HIS A 210 -14.12 -3.56 10.15
N LYS A 211 -15.09 -3.38 11.04
CA LYS A 211 -16.52 -3.24 10.69
C LYS A 211 -16.76 -2.00 9.84
N THR A 212 -16.14 -0.87 10.18
CA THR A 212 -16.20 0.37 9.39
C THR A 212 -15.63 0.12 7.99
N ARG A 213 -14.47 -0.54 7.91
CA ARG A 213 -13.86 -0.88 6.62
C ARG A 213 -14.73 -1.80 5.78
N LEU A 214 -15.37 -2.78 6.38
CA LEU A 214 -16.30 -3.68 5.70
C LEU A 214 -17.51 -2.92 5.13
N ALA A 215 -18.06 -1.96 5.87
CA ALA A 215 -19.15 -1.11 5.39
C ALA A 215 -18.72 -0.26 4.18
N GLU A 216 -17.51 0.31 4.20
CA GLU A 216 -16.93 1.04 3.06
C GLU A 216 -16.80 0.14 1.82
N LEU A 217 -16.28 -1.09 1.98
CA LEU A 217 -16.14 -2.06 0.88
C LEU A 217 -17.50 -2.47 0.29
N ASN A 218 -18.51 -2.64 1.11
CA ASN A 218 -19.87 -2.95 0.64
C ASN A 218 -20.47 -1.76 -0.12
N THR A 219 -20.24 -0.52 0.33
CA THR A 219 -20.66 0.68 -0.39
C THR A 219 -19.93 0.77 -1.75
N LEU A 220 -18.65 0.42 -1.79
CA LEU A 220 -17.87 0.39 -3.02
C LEU A 220 -18.42 -0.64 -4.01
N LEU A 221 -18.78 -1.85 -3.54
CA LEU A 221 -19.42 -2.87 -4.38
C LEU A 221 -20.73 -2.37 -4.99
N SER A 222 -21.61 -1.74 -4.20
CA SER A 222 -22.84 -1.16 -4.72
C SER A 222 -22.61 -0.11 -5.78
N ARG A 223 -21.59 0.74 -5.63
CA ARG A 223 -21.20 1.74 -6.63
C ARG A 223 -20.66 1.11 -7.92
N ILE A 224 -19.87 0.04 -7.81
CA ILE A 224 -19.40 -0.71 -8.98
C ILE A 224 -20.59 -1.26 -9.77
N ASP A 225 -21.61 -1.80 -9.07
CA ASP A 225 -22.83 -2.30 -9.70
C ASP A 225 -23.63 -1.20 -10.40
N GLU A 226 -23.75 -0.03 -9.78
CA GLU A 226 -24.44 1.13 -10.38
C GLU A 226 -23.71 1.62 -11.65
N ILE A 227 -22.38 1.73 -11.61
CA ILE A 227 -21.58 2.16 -12.76
C ILE A 227 -21.65 1.12 -13.88
N GLU A 228 -21.57 -0.17 -13.55
CA GLU A 228 -21.73 -1.25 -14.52
C GLU A 228 -23.12 -1.21 -15.18
N ALA A 229 -24.18 -0.98 -14.40
CA ALA A 229 -25.53 -0.88 -14.91
C ALA A 229 -25.70 0.34 -15.85
N LYS A 230 -25.17 1.51 -15.45
CA LYS A 230 -25.15 2.71 -16.30
C LYS A 230 -24.37 2.48 -17.59
N PHE A 231 -23.25 1.77 -17.50
CA PHE A 231 -22.42 1.44 -18.66
C PHE A 231 -23.13 0.50 -19.62
N LYS A 232 -23.79 -0.54 -19.12
CA LYS A 232 -24.59 -1.47 -19.94
C LYS A 232 -25.77 -0.78 -20.61
N ALA A 233 -26.33 0.24 -19.98
CA ALA A 233 -27.46 1.02 -20.52
C ALA A 233 -27.05 2.10 -21.53
N LYS A 234 -25.78 2.58 -21.49
CA LYS A 234 -25.26 3.62 -22.38
C LYS A 234 -24.47 3.02 -23.55
N THR A 235 -24.79 3.48 -24.76
CA THR A 235 -24.01 3.19 -25.98
C THR A 235 -22.85 4.19 -26.18
N THR A 236 -22.62 5.10 -25.25
CA THR A 236 -21.66 6.21 -25.31
C THR A 236 -20.44 5.99 -24.42
N GLU A 237 -19.32 6.62 -24.78
CA GLU A 237 -18.08 6.64 -23.99
C GLU A 237 -18.31 7.11 -22.56
N LEU A 238 -17.57 6.49 -21.62
CA LEU A 238 -17.56 6.93 -20.24
C LEU A 238 -16.81 8.25 -20.12
N MET A 239 -17.35 9.17 -19.35
CA MET A 239 -16.70 10.42 -19.00
C MET A 239 -15.86 10.25 -17.73
N VAL A 240 -14.90 11.15 -17.51
CA VAL A 240 -14.06 11.18 -16.30
C VAL A 240 -14.92 11.18 -15.04
N ASP A 241 -15.98 11.96 -15.02
CA ASP A 241 -16.89 12.10 -13.86
C ASP A 241 -17.69 10.83 -13.56
N ASP A 242 -17.95 10.02 -14.57
CA ASP A 242 -18.65 8.73 -14.40
C ASP A 242 -17.74 7.70 -13.67
N LEU A 243 -16.43 7.74 -13.94
CA LEU A 243 -15.45 6.79 -13.39
C LEU A 243 -14.88 7.22 -12.04
N PHE A 244 -14.69 8.52 -11.82
CA PHE A 244 -13.98 9.03 -10.65
C PHE A 244 -14.91 9.67 -9.60
N THR A 245 -15.95 8.94 -9.23
CA THR A 245 -16.92 9.38 -8.21
C THR A 245 -16.34 9.42 -6.80
N SER A 246 -15.31 8.59 -6.51
CA SER A 246 -14.59 8.58 -5.23
C SER A 246 -13.10 8.28 -5.42
N ASN A 247 -12.28 8.75 -4.48
CA ASN A 247 -10.84 8.48 -4.50
C ASN A 247 -10.50 7.00 -4.29
N GLU A 248 -11.35 6.26 -3.59
CA GLU A 248 -11.19 4.81 -3.38
C GLU A 248 -11.37 4.07 -4.71
N PHE A 249 -12.44 4.38 -5.44
CA PHE A 249 -12.67 3.79 -6.75
C PHE A 249 -11.57 4.17 -7.74
N ALA A 250 -11.12 5.44 -7.72
CA ALA A 250 -9.98 5.91 -8.50
C ALA A 250 -8.72 5.09 -8.21
N ARG A 251 -8.45 4.80 -6.93
CA ARG A 251 -7.29 4.01 -6.50
C ARG A 251 -7.36 2.56 -6.99
N GLU A 252 -8.53 1.95 -6.97
CA GLU A 252 -8.73 0.60 -7.49
C GLU A 252 -8.50 0.55 -9.02
N LEU A 253 -9.02 1.52 -9.76
CA LEU A 253 -8.76 1.64 -11.21
C LEU A 253 -7.26 1.80 -11.50
N VAL A 254 -6.59 2.71 -10.79
CA VAL A 254 -5.12 2.87 -10.89
C VAL A 254 -4.43 1.54 -10.64
N GLY A 255 -4.83 0.82 -9.60
CA GLY A 255 -4.25 -0.48 -9.24
C GLY A 255 -4.46 -1.58 -10.29
N ILE A 256 -5.45 -1.47 -11.16
CA ILE A 256 -5.69 -2.41 -12.26
C ILE A 256 -4.87 -2.05 -13.50
N PHE A 257 -4.91 -0.80 -13.92
CA PHE A 257 -4.37 -0.37 -15.22
C PHE A 257 -2.94 0.16 -15.15
N ILE A 258 -2.54 0.77 -14.03
CA ILE A 258 -1.24 1.43 -13.91
C ILE A 258 -0.27 0.57 -13.09
N GLU A 259 0.93 0.38 -13.64
CA GLU A 259 2.04 -0.22 -12.92
C GLU A 259 2.74 0.83 -12.06
N LYS A 260 3.13 1.94 -12.67
CA LYS A 260 3.80 3.07 -12.01
C LYS A 260 3.66 4.35 -12.81
N ILE A 261 3.82 5.46 -12.12
CA ILE A 261 3.83 6.83 -12.67
C ILE A 261 5.19 7.41 -12.33
N ILE A 262 5.98 7.74 -13.34
CA ILE A 262 7.31 8.33 -13.16
C ILE A 262 7.19 9.83 -13.39
N VAL A 263 7.64 10.62 -12.43
CA VAL A 263 7.59 12.08 -12.49
C VAL A 263 9.01 12.63 -12.60
N ASP A 264 9.26 13.40 -13.64
CA ASP A 264 10.49 14.16 -13.87
C ASP A 264 10.27 15.63 -13.52
N ASP A 265 11.16 16.16 -12.66
CA ASP A 265 11.12 17.55 -12.23
C ASP A 265 11.73 18.53 -13.23
N THR A 266 12.63 18.04 -14.08
CA THR A 266 13.43 18.89 -14.96
C THR A 266 12.66 19.35 -16.20
N ASN A 267 11.62 18.57 -16.61
CA ASN A 267 10.89 18.80 -17.85
C ASN A 267 9.36 18.83 -17.70
N ASP A 268 8.82 18.79 -16.45
CA ASP A 268 7.39 18.59 -16.18
C ASP A 268 6.79 17.34 -16.87
N ASP A 269 7.63 16.37 -17.25
CA ASP A 269 7.22 15.15 -17.93
C ASP A 269 6.67 14.13 -16.93
N ILE A 270 5.48 13.65 -17.22
CA ILE A 270 4.81 12.58 -16.48
C ILE A 270 4.75 11.38 -17.41
N GLU A 271 5.45 10.31 -17.05
CA GLU A 271 5.39 9.04 -17.75
C GLU A 271 4.50 8.06 -16.98
N ILE A 272 3.41 7.62 -17.62
CA ILE A 272 2.47 6.67 -17.05
C ILE A 272 2.72 5.32 -17.69
N ILE A 273 3.14 4.33 -16.88
CA ILE A 273 3.41 2.97 -17.34
C ILE A 273 2.19 2.11 -17.00
N LEU A 274 1.56 1.60 -18.03
CA LEU A 274 0.41 0.73 -17.93
C LEU A 274 0.83 -0.72 -17.70
N LYS A 275 -0.01 -1.49 -17.02
CA LYS A 275 0.14 -2.93 -16.88
C LYS A 275 -0.19 -3.62 -18.19
N LYS A 276 0.65 -4.55 -18.59
CA LYS A 276 0.43 -5.42 -19.75
C LYS A 276 -0.49 -6.58 -19.41
#